data_4d6afe513ff3680d53ea44a783142476
#
_entry.id   4d6afe513ff3680d53ea44a783142476
#
_cell.length_a   1.000
_cell.length_b   1.000
_cell.length_c   1.000
_cell.angle_alpha   90.00
_cell.angle_beta   90.00
_cell.angle_gamma   90.00
#
_symmetry.space_group_name_H-M   'P 1'
#
loop_
_entity.id
_entity.type
_entity.pdbx_description
1 polymer ?
#
loop_
_entity_poly.entity_id
_entity_poly.type
_entity_poly.pdbx_seq_one_letter_code
_entity_poly.pdbx_strand_id
1 'polypeptide(L)'
;MRPPISILLPTFNSAATVRDTLESIKWADEILVVDSFSTDGTLEICREYGARIIQHEYENSAKQKNWALPQCRHEWVLQIDTDETLELGLREEIEETLASIAESVHAFRLPRKNHVLGRWMRQAGIYPDYQTRLFRRDQGRWIEREVHAHLEVMGDTKTLRHHIMHYGMPNISKQLRNLDRYTRYEADELRKRGIHFRWSRLVVGPWLVFLHRYVWLKGFVDGWRGFILCSYFGIYDFFSQAKLWELEELGLEQSPR
;
A
#
# COMPACT_ATOMS: atom_id res chain seq x y z
N MET A 1 7.59 29.93 5.49
CA MET A 1 7.11 29.37 4.22
C MET A 1 7.57 27.91 4.19
N ARG A 2 6.70 26.92 3.91
CA ARG A 2 7.12 25.53 3.84
C ARG A 2 8.01 25.25 2.62
N PRO A 3 8.88 24.24 2.65
CA PRO A 3 9.54 23.76 1.46
C PRO A 3 8.52 23.19 0.45
N PRO A 4 8.82 23.24 -0.86
CA PRO A 4 7.95 22.66 -1.87
C PRO A 4 7.94 21.14 -1.81
N ILE A 5 6.80 20.54 -2.23
CA ILE A 5 6.53 19.11 -2.12
C ILE A 5 6.18 18.53 -3.49
N SER A 6 6.81 17.40 -3.84
CA SER A 6 6.37 16.55 -4.94
C SER A 6 5.48 15.42 -4.43
N ILE A 7 4.37 15.19 -5.09
CA ILE A 7 3.62 13.94 -4.93
C ILE A 7 4.18 12.90 -5.89
N LEU A 8 4.46 11.69 -5.41
CA LEU A 8 4.76 10.53 -6.23
C LEU A 8 3.54 9.61 -6.26
N LEU A 9 2.89 9.50 -7.42
CA LEU A 9 1.64 8.76 -7.62
C LEU A 9 1.82 7.65 -8.67
N PRO A 10 2.10 6.39 -8.25
CA PRO A 10 2.09 5.25 -9.17
C PRO A 10 0.67 4.95 -9.64
N THR A 11 0.50 4.69 -10.95
CA THR A 11 -0.81 4.40 -11.55
C THR A 11 -0.78 3.21 -12.49
N PHE A 12 -1.88 2.46 -12.49
CA PHE A 12 -2.21 1.49 -13.53
C PHE A 12 -3.71 1.23 -13.52
N ASN A 13 -4.40 1.57 -14.62
CA ASN A 13 -5.85 1.37 -14.81
C ASN A 13 -6.66 1.78 -13.58
N SER A 14 -6.52 3.04 -13.18
CA SER A 14 -7.06 3.60 -11.94
C SER A 14 -8.13 4.68 -12.15
N ALA A 15 -8.74 4.77 -13.35
CA ALA A 15 -9.73 5.80 -13.68
C ALA A 15 -10.88 5.90 -12.68
N ALA A 16 -11.25 4.78 -12.04
CA ALA A 16 -12.34 4.73 -11.07
C ALA A 16 -12.03 5.40 -9.72
N THR A 17 -10.75 5.60 -9.38
CA THR A 17 -10.33 6.06 -8.05
C THR A 17 -9.40 7.28 -8.07
N VAL A 18 -8.63 7.43 -9.13
CA VAL A 18 -7.56 8.43 -9.23
C VAL A 18 -8.05 9.87 -9.06
N ARG A 19 -9.30 10.17 -9.45
CA ARG A 19 -9.87 11.52 -9.34
C ARG A 19 -9.97 11.98 -7.89
N ASP A 20 -10.48 11.14 -7.00
CA ASP A 20 -10.60 11.47 -5.57
C ASP A 20 -9.22 11.65 -4.93
N THR A 21 -8.26 10.83 -5.33
CA THR A 21 -6.86 10.97 -4.90
C THR A 21 -6.30 12.32 -5.34
N LEU A 22 -6.38 12.64 -6.64
CA LEU A 22 -5.88 13.90 -7.20
C LEU A 22 -6.53 15.12 -6.56
N GLU A 23 -7.84 15.08 -6.30
CA GLU A 23 -8.55 16.15 -5.60
C GLU A 23 -7.98 16.43 -4.21
N SER A 24 -7.58 15.38 -3.48
CA SER A 24 -7.00 15.51 -2.13
C SER A 24 -5.56 16.03 -2.11
N ILE A 25 -4.82 15.93 -3.23
CA ILE A 25 -3.39 16.28 -3.32
C ILE A 25 -3.09 17.45 -4.27
N LYS A 26 -4.09 18.06 -4.93
CA LYS A 26 -3.92 19.16 -5.91
C LYS A 26 -3.26 20.44 -5.36
N TRP A 27 -3.10 20.54 -4.05
CA TRP A 27 -2.40 21.63 -3.36
C TRP A 27 -0.86 21.52 -3.42
N ALA A 28 -0.32 20.38 -3.83
CA ALA A 28 1.11 20.17 -3.91
C ALA A 28 1.77 20.95 -5.04
N ASP A 29 3.07 21.22 -4.92
CA ASP A 29 3.82 22.02 -5.90
C ASP A 29 4.14 21.21 -7.17
N GLU A 30 4.15 19.88 -7.07
CA GLU A 30 4.28 18.95 -8.19
C GLU A 30 3.44 17.69 -7.93
N ILE A 31 2.76 17.20 -8.96
CA ILE A 31 2.20 15.85 -9.01
C ILE A 31 2.93 15.09 -10.10
N LEU A 32 3.78 14.12 -9.71
CA LEU A 32 4.44 13.21 -10.62
C LEU A 32 3.69 11.88 -10.64
N VAL A 33 3.04 11.61 -11.77
CA VAL A 33 2.38 10.34 -12.05
C VAL A 33 3.37 9.41 -12.75
N VAL A 34 3.59 8.23 -12.19
CA VAL A 34 4.34 7.16 -12.88
C VAL A 34 3.38 6.06 -13.28
N ASP A 35 3.08 6.01 -14.57
CA ASP A 35 2.05 5.15 -15.14
C ASP A 35 2.64 3.89 -15.80
N SER A 36 2.00 2.75 -15.56
CA SER A 36 2.37 1.46 -16.12
C SER A 36 1.58 1.12 -17.39
N PHE A 37 1.49 2.09 -18.32
CA PHE A 37 0.78 1.96 -19.59
C PHE A 37 -0.73 1.67 -19.41
N SER A 38 -1.41 2.53 -18.64
CA SER A 38 -2.86 2.48 -18.48
C SER A 38 -3.60 2.61 -19.81
N THR A 39 -4.65 1.83 -19.96
CA THR A 39 -5.51 1.77 -21.16
C THR A 39 -6.96 2.23 -20.91
N ASP A 40 -7.26 2.63 -19.66
CA ASP A 40 -8.51 3.27 -19.27
C ASP A 40 -8.38 4.80 -19.23
N GLY A 41 -9.34 5.54 -18.78
CA GLY A 41 -9.30 7.01 -18.69
C GLY A 41 -8.34 7.60 -17.62
N THR A 42 -7.40 6.82 -17.06
CA THR A 42 -6.50 7.28 -15.97
C THR A 42 -5.67 8.48 -16.38
N LEU A 43 -5.03 8.43 -17.54
CA LEU A 43 -4.09 9.48 -17.98
C LEU A 43 -4.79 10.79 -18.32
N GLU A 44 -5.98 10.70 -18.90
CA GLU A 44 -6.85 11.85 -19.22
C GLU A 44 -7.19 12.60 -17.92
N ILE A 45 -7.62 11.86 -16.90
CA ILE A 45 -7.94 12.44 -15.58
C ILE A 45 -6.68 13.09 -14.96
N CYS A 46 -5.53 12.43 -15.02
CA CYS A 46 -4.29 13.00 -14.47
C CYS A 46 -3.89 14.31 -15.15
N ARG A 47 -4.10 14.44 -16.48
CA ARG A 47 -3.84 15.68 -17.23
C ARG A 47 -4.75 16.82 -16.82
N GLU A 48 -6.02 16.56 -16.48
CA GLU A 48 -6.97 17.59 -15.99
C GLU A 48 -6.45 18.31 -14.72
N TYR A 49 -5.66 17.60 -13.90
CA TYR A 49 -5.05 18.16 -12.68
C TYR A 49 -3.63 18.70 -12.88
N GLY A 50 -3.18 18.82 -14.13
CA GLY A 50 -1.84 19.35 -14.45
C GLY A 50 -0.70 18.44 -14.02
N ALA A 51 -0.95 17.15 -13.81
CA ALA A 51 0.07 16.20 -13.40
C ALA A 51 1.14 16.00 -14.48
N ARG A 52 2.39 15.92 -14.08
CA ARG A 52 3.48 15.49 -14.96
C ARG A 52 3.47 13.97 -15.02
N ILE A 53 3.26 13.43 -16.21
CA ILE A 53 3.12 12.00 -16.44
C ILE A 53 4.40 11.45 -17.06
N ILE A 54 4.91 10.38 -16.47
CA ILE A 54 5.98 9.54 -17.02
C ILE A 54 5.48 8.10 -17.09
N GLN A 55 5.91 7.36 -18.09
CA GLN A 55 5.51 5.96 -18.25
C GLN A 55 6.70 5.04 -18.08
N HIS A 56 6.49 3.94 -17.37
CA HIS A 56 7.50 2.93 -17.10
C HIS A 56 6.85 1.55 -16.98
N GLU A 57 7.49 0.55 -17.55
CA GLU A 57 7.03 -0.82 -17.45
C GLU A 57 7.03 -1.30 -15.98
N TYR A 58 5.95 -1.96 -15.61
CA TYR A 58 5.79 -2.44 -14.23
C TYR A 58 6.49 -3.79 -14.04
N GLU A 59 7.55 -3.80 -13.25
CA GLU A 59 8.14 -5.04 -12.76
C GLU A 59 7.61 -5.38 -11.35
N ASN A 60 7.79 -4.44 -10.42
CA ASN A 60 7.21 -4.48 -9.07
C ASN A 60 7.09 -3.06 -8.49
N SER A 61 6.35 -2.94 -7.40
CA SER A 61 6.08 -1.64 -6.79
C SER A 61 7.34 -0.89 -6.30
N ALA A 62 8.34 -1.61 -5.78
CA ALA A 62 9.59 -1.00 -5.31
C ALA A 62 10.42 -0.45 -6.46
N LYS A 63 10.63 -1.25 -7.51
CA LYS A 63 11.38 -0.84 -8.70
C LYS A 63 10.76 0.37 -9.37
N GLN A 64 9.44 0.36 -9.57
CA GLN A 64 8.73 1.48 -10.18
C GLN A 64 8.90 2.77 -9.38
N LYS A 65 8.70 2.71 -8.06
CA LYS A 65 8.87 3.88 -7.18
C LYS A 65 10.32 4.35 -7.13
N ASN A 66 11.28 3.45 -7.03
CA ASN A 66 12.71 3.78 -7.03
C ASN A 66 13.16 4.42 -8.36
N TRP A 67 12.62 3.96 -9.49
CA TRP A 67 12.90 4.54 -10.79
C TRP A 67 12.31 5.95 -10.94
N ALA A 68 11.11 6.16 -10.39
CA ALA A 68 10.42 7.44 -10.50
C ALA A 68 10.89 8.48 -9.47
N LEU A 69 11.34 8.06 -8.29
CA LEU A 69 11.71 8.96 -7.18
C LEU A 69 12.75 10.03 -7.57
N PRO A 70 13.86 9.73 -8.25
CA PRO A 70 14.83 10.74 -8.66
C PRO A 70 14.27 11.77 -9.65
N GLN A 71 13.13 11.50 -10.26
CA GLN A 71 12.47 12.38 -11.22
C GLN A 71 11.54 13.40 -10.54
N CYS A 72 11.26 13.27 -9.25
CA CYS A 72 10.60 14.29 -8.45
C CYS A 72 11.47 15.56 -8.40
N ARG A 73 10.84 16.73 -8.58
CA ARG A 73 11.56 18.03 -8.64
C ARG A 73 11.98 18.54 -7.28
N HIS A 74 11.19 18.22 -6.24
CA HIS A 74 11.38 18.79 -4.92
C HIS A 74 12.05 17.81 -3.96
N GLU A 75 12.67 18.37 -2.93
CA GLU A 75 13.36 17.60 -1.89
C GLU A 75 12.39 16.74 -1.06
N TRP A 76 11.22 17.28 -0.72
CA TRP A 76 10.20 16.56 0.01
C TRP A 76 9.26 15.84 -0.95
N VAL A 77 9.07 14.55 -0.71
CA VAL A 77 8.19 13.70 -1.51
C VAL A 77 7.13 13.07 -0.60
N LEU A 78 5.88 13.23 -1.00
CA LEU A 78 4.75 12.51 -0.42
C LEU A 78 4.30 11.43 -1.41
N GLN A 79 4.49 10.17 -1.05
CA GLN A 79 4.02 9.05 -1.88
C GLN A 79 2.59 8.68 -1.49
N ILE A 80 1.70 8.61 -2.48
CA ILE A 80 0.29 8.25 -2.33
C ILE A 80 -0.08 7.24 -3.42
N ASP A 81 -0.92 6.27 -3.08
CA ASP A 81 -1.47 5.31 -4.03
C ASP A 81 -2.84 5.80 -4.56
N THR A 82 -3.27 5.33 -5.75
CA THR A 82 -4.50 5.81 -6.44
C THR A 82 -5.82 5.44 -5.76
N ASP A 83 -5.80 4.68 -4.71
CA ASP A 83 -6.94 4.36 -3.84
C ASP A 83 -6.78 4.93 -2.41
N GLU A 84 -5.92 5.95 -2.28
CA GLU A 84 -5.70 6.70 -1.05
C GLU A 84 -6.10 8.18 -1.22
N THR A 85 -6.64 8.78 -0.16
CA THR A 85 -6.90 10.23 -0.07
C THR A 85 -6.39 10.78 1.26
N LEU A 86 -6.14 12.08 1.34
CA LEU A 86 -5.72 12.74 2.57
C LEU A 86 -6.94 13.08 3.44
N GLU A 87 -6.86 12.82 4.75
CA GLU A 87 -7.85 13.30 5.73
C GLU A 87 -7.83 14.82 5.80
N LEU A 88 -8.98 15.42 6.11
CA LEU A 88 -9.05 16.86 6.39
C LEU A 88 -8.10 17.22 7.55
N GLY A 89 -7.30 18.29 7.36
CA GLY A 89 -6.28 18.72 8.31
C GLY A 89 -4.89 18.07 8.11
N LEU A 90 -4.76 17.01 7.31
CA LEU A 90 -3.43 16.42 7.04
C LEU A 90 -2.55 17.36 6.22
N ARG A 91 -3.13 18.09 5.26
CA ARG A 91 -2.41 19.10 4.49
C ARG A 91 -1.81 20.15 5.42
N GLU A 92 -2.64 20.75 6.25
CA GLU A 92 -2.25 21.81 7.19
C GLU A 92 -1.16 21.30 8.15
N GLU A 93 -1.30 20.09 8.69
CA GLU A 93 -0.29 19.47 9.55
C GLU A 93 1.05 19.28 8.82
N ILE A 94 1.02 18.84 7.56
CA ILE A 94 2.24 18.71 6.73
C ILE A 94 2.89 20.08 6.53
N GLU A 95 2.11 21.09 6.12
CA GLU A 95 2.61 22.45 5.85
C GLU A 95 3.23 23.09 7.11
N GLU A 96 2.57 22.99 8.25
CA GLU A 96 3.06 23.49 9.54
C GLU A 96 4.33 22.76 10.01
N THR A 97 4.32 21.43 9.90
CA THR A 97 5.44 20.58 10.31
C THR A 97 6.68 20.87 9.50
N LEU A 98 6.55 20.95 8.17
CA LEU A 98 7.69 21.21 7.29
C LEU A 98 8.21 22.65 7.40
N ALA A 99 7.38 23.63 7.81
CA ALA A 99 7.81 25.01 8.00
C ALA A 99 8.79 25.20 9.17
N SER A 100 8.81 24.27 10.14
CA SER A 100 9.63 24.33 11.35
C SER A 100 10.46 23.08 11.61
N ILE A 101 10.74 22.31 10.55
CA ILE A 101 11.39 21.01 10.67
C ILE A 101 12.88 21.13 11.00
N ALA A 102 13.37 20.27 11.90
CA ALA A 102 14.79 20.11 12.17
C ALA A 102 15.49 19.36 11.02
N GLU A 103 16.74 19.73 10.70
CA GLU A 103 17.50 19.11 9.61
C GLU A 103 17.70 17.60 9.76
N SER A 104 17.78 17.11 11.00
CA SER A 104 17.93 15.67 11.30
C SER A 104 16.70 14.83 10.92
N VAL A 105 15.52 15.44 10.73
CA VAL A 105 14.30 14.71 10.41
C VAL A 105 14.20 14.51 8.91
N HIS A 106 14.17 13.26 8.48
CA HIS A 106 14.19 12.90 7.08
C HIS A 106 12.90 12.24 6.61
N ALA A 107 12.04 11.78 7.51
CA ALA A 107 10.76 11.18 7.13
C ALA A 107 9.67 11.36 8.19
N PHE A 108 8.43 11.11 7.73
CA PHE A 108 7.25 11.02 8.58
C PHE A 108 6.45 9.77 8.25
N ARG A 109 6.04 9.07 9.33
CA ARG A 109 5.02 8.04 9.27
C ARG A 109 3.65 8.66 9.44
N LEU A 110 2.73 8.24 8.59
CA LEU A 110 1.35 8.66 8.61
C LEU A 110 0.48 7.45 8.97
N PRO A 111 -0.44 7.60 9.94
CA PRO A 111 -1.41 6.55 10.22
C PRO A 111 -2.39 6.42 9.05
N ARG A 112 -2.79 5.19 8.74
CA ARG A 112 -3.70 4.89 7.63
C ARG A 112 -5.00 4.29 8.13
N LYS A 113 -6.13 4.84 7.68
CA LYS A 113 -7.48 4.34 7.93
C LYS A 113 -7.91 3.42 6.79
N ASN A 114 -7.86 2.13 7.03
CA ASN A 114 -8.24 1.12 6.05
C ASN A 114 -9.77 0.97 5.99
N HIS A 115 -10.38 1.29 4.84
CA HIS A 115 -11.80 1.13 4.57
C HIS A 115 -12.06 -0.23 3.91
N VAL A 116 -12.95 -0.99 4.53
CA VAL A 116 -13.39 -2.30 4.05
C VAL A 116 -14.89 -2.23 3.80
N LEU A 117 -15.29 -2.49 2.56
CA LEU A 117 -16.71 -2.46 2.16
C LEU A 117 -17.41 -1.16 2.61
N GLY A 118 -16.75 -0.02 2.33
CA GLY A 118 -17.28 1.32 2.59
C GLY A 118 -17.20 1.80 4.05
N ARG A 119 -16.52 1.07 4.96
CA ARG A 119 -16.40 1.49 6.36
C ARG A 119 -14.96 1.38 6.85
N TRP A 120 -14.52 2.38 7.63
CA TRP A 120 -13.25 2.30 8.34
C TRP A 120 -13.28 1.16 9.37
N MET A 121 -12.29 0.28 9.29
CA MET A 121 -12.10 -0.83 10.22
C MET A 121 -11.06 -0.47 11.27
N ARG A 122 -11.40 -0.73 12.53
CA ARG A 122 -10.55 -0.36 13.69
C ARG A 122 -9.84 -1.55 14.32
N GLN A 123 -10.35 -2.74 14.09
CA GLN A 123 -9.94 -3.97 14.76
C GLN A 123 -9.34 -4.98 13.78
N ALA A 124 -9.28 -6.23 14.16
CA ALA A 124 -8.73 -7.33 13.36
C ALA A 124 -7.23 -7.16 13.03
N GLY A 125 -6.50 -6.31 13.75
CA GLY A 125 -5.06 -6.08 13.56
C GLY A 125 -4.70 -5.28 12.29
N ILE A 126 -5.64 -4.46 11.77
CA ILE A 126 -5.40 -3.59 10.62
C ILE A 126 -5.30 -2.11 10.98
N TYR A 127 -5.44 -1.76 12.27
CA TYR A 127 -5.23 -0.42 12.78
C TYR A 127 -4.58 -0.49 14.18
N PRO A 128 -3.63 0.40 14.53
CA PRO A 128 -3.03 1.44 13.67
C PRO A 128 -2.10 0.84 12.60
N ASP A 129 -2.17 1.42 11.39
CA ASP A 129 -1.34 1.05 10.25
C ASP A 129 -0.48 2.25 9.86
N TYR A 130 0.76 2.29 10.32
CA TYR A 130 1.68 3.39 10.07
C TYR A 130 2.50 3.16 8.82
N GLN A 131 2.40 4.09 7.86
CA GLN A 131 3.14 4.05 6.61
C GLN A 131 4.11 5.24 6.53
N THR A 132 5.38 5.00 6.22
CA THR A 132 6.32 6.08 5.90
C THR A 132 5.99 6.58 4.50
N ARG A 133 5.44 7.80 4.40
CA ARG A 133 4.90 8.34 3.15
C ARG A 133 5.47 9.70 2.77
N LEU A 134 5.81 10.54 3.74
CA LEU A 134 6.44 11.85 3.52
C LEU A 134 7.91 11.74 3.91
N PHE A 135 8.83 12.04 2.97
CA PHE A 135 10.25 11.85 3.22
C PHE A 135 11.12 12.71 2.28
N ARG A 136 12.39 12.91 2.66
CA ARG A 136 13.38 13.56 1.78
C ARG A 136 13.76 12.61 0.65
N ARG A 137 13.61 13.07 -0.60
CA ARG A 137 13.81 12.30 -1.83
C ARG A 137 15.12 11.49 -1.83
N ASP A 138 16.22 12.13 -1.45
CA ASP A 138 17.57 11.55 -1.55
C ASP A 138 17.94 10.69 -0.33
N GLN A 139 17.03 10.57 0.65
CA GLN A 139 17.20 9.78 1.88
C GLN A 139 16.33 8.52 1.92
N GLY A 140 15.39 8.39 0.99
CA GLY A 140 14.46 7.27 0.94
C GLY A 140 14.75 6.30 -0.20
N ARG A 141 14.61 4.99 0.07
CA ARG A 141 14.69 3.94 -0.94
C ARG A 141 13.77 2.80 -0.59
N TRP A 142 12.94 2.35 -1.54
CA TRP A 142 12.17 1.12 -1.36
C TRP A 142 13.04 -0.10 -1.52
N ILE A 143 12.99 -0.97 -0.50
CA ILE A 143 13.65 -2.28 -0.57
C ILE A 143 12.83 -3.17 -1.50
N GLU A 144 13.52 -3.76 -2.46
CA GLU A 144 12.92 -4.66 -3.43
C GLU A 144 12.52 -5.98 -2.76
N ARG A 145 11.24 -6.08 -2.43
CA ARG A 145 10.59 -7.32 -2.01
C ARG A 145 9.36 -7.53 -2.90
N GLU A 146 9.03 -8.77 -3.17
CA GLU A 146 7.89 -9.09 -4.04
C GLU A 146 6.57 -8.67 -3.39
N VAL A 147 6.47 -8.82 -2.08
CA VAL A 147 5.32 -8.39 -1.26
C VAL A 147 5.79 -7.43 -0.18
N HIS A 148 5.00 -6.37 0.05
CA HIS A 148 5.27 -5.36 1.07
C HIS A 148 6.59 -4.60 0.86
N ALA A 149 6.72 -3.93 -0.30
CA ALA A 149 7.80 -2.97 -0.52
C ALA A 149 7.89 -2.01 0.68
N HIS A 150 9.00 -2.07 1.40
CA HIS A 150 9.25 -1.24 2.57
C HIS A 150 10.14 -0.07 2.19
N LEU A 151 9.75 1.14 2.59
CA LEU A 151 10.59 2.33 2.43
C LEU A 151 11.58 2.39 3.60
N GLU A 152 12.86 2.31 3.30
CA GLU A 152 13.93 2.65 4.25
C GLU A 152 14.31 4.11 4.07
N VAL A 153 14.53 4.80 5.19
CA VAL A 153 14.96 6.19 5.20
C VAL A 153 16.15 6.31 6.14
N MET A 154 17.20 6.97 5.68
CA MET A 154 18.36 7.31 6.51
C MET A 154 18.05 8.58 7.29
N GLY A 155 18.10 8.51 8.65
CA GLY A 155 17.87 9.63 9.56
C GLY A 155 16.60 9.48 10.40
N ASP A 156 16.25 10.57 11.11
CA ASP A 156 15.15 10.55 12.06
C ASP A 156 13.79 10.47 11.33
N THR A 157 12.92 9.62 11.85
CA THR A 157 11.53 9.50 11.37
C THR A 157 10.58 9.89 12.48
N LYS A 158 9.71 10.85 12.23
CA LYS A 158 8.62 11.26 13.14
C LYS A 158 7.27 10.70 12.68
N THR A 159 6.22 10.94 13.46
CA THR A 159 4.85 10.48 13.14
C THR A 159 3.91 11.68 13.14
N LEU A 160 3.10 11.79 12.08
CA LEU A 160 2.00 12.74 11.99
C LEU A 160 0.73 12.16 12.65
N ARG A 161 -0.23 13.02 12.97
CA ARG A 161 -1.46 12.64 13.68
C ARG A 161 -2.62 12.36 12.74
N HIS A 162 -2.76 13.17 11.66
CA HIS A 162 -3.80 12.98 10.67
C HIS A 162 -3.51 11.81 9.75
N HIS A 163 -4.55 11.28 9.11
CA HIS A 163 -4.51 9.99 8.45
C HIS A 163 -4.51 10.08 6.93
N ILE A 164 -3.99 9.03 6.31
CA ILE A 164 -4.32 8.67 4.94
C ILE A 164 -5.56 7.77 4.99
N MET A 165 -6.56 8.08 4.18
CA MET A 165 -7.76 7.27 3.98
C MET A 165 -7.48 6.28 2.86
N HIS A 166 -7.58 4.98 3.10
CA HIS A 166 -7.26 3.94 2.10
C HIS A 166 -8.49 3.08 1.79
N TYR A 167 -8.86 3.03 0.53
CA TYR A 167 -10.04 2.32 0.02
C TYR A 167 -9.67 1.01 -0.71
N GLY A 168 -8.70 0.29 -0.15
CA GLY A 168 -8.12 -0.91 -0.76
C GLY A 168 -9.09 -2.07 -0.96
N MET A 169 -10.19 -2.15 -0.15
CA MET A 169 -11.21 -3.20 -0.26
C MET A 169 -12.60 -2.62 -0.51
N PRO A 170 -12.88 -2.05 -1.69
CA PRO A 170 -14.19 -1.50 -2.01
C PRO A 170 -15.27 -2.57 -2.19
N ASN A 171 -14.92 -3.75 -2.67
CA ASN A 171 -15.83 -4.88 -2.89
C ASN A 171 -15.08 -6.23 -2.84
N ILE A 172 -15.85 -7.30 -2.69
CA ILE A 172 -15.34 -8.68 -2.60
C ILE A 172 -14.66 -9.12 -3.89
N SER A 173 -15.20 -8.75 -5.05
CA SER A 173 -14.65 -9.16 -6.35
C SER A 173 -13.22 -8.65 -6.57
N LYS A 174 -12.90 -7.39 -6.16
CA LYS A 174 -11.53 -6.87 -6.20
C LYS A 174 -10.61 -7.71 -5.32
N GLN A 175 -11.08 -8.09 -4.12
CA GLN A 175 -10.28 -8.89 -3.19
C GLN A 175 -10.01 -10.31 -3.69
N LEU A 176 -10.99 -10.95 -4.30
CA LEU A 176 -10.79 -12.29 -4.87
C LEU A 176 -9.80 -12.27 -6.04
N ARG A 177 -9.83 -11.24 -6.90
CA ARG A 177 -8.81 -11.08 -7.96
C ARG A 177 -7.40 -10.88 -7.37
N ASN A 178 -7.29 -10.10 -6.30
CA ASN A 178 -6.02 -9.85 -5.64
C ASN A 178 -5.52 -11.09 -4.86
N LEU A 179 -6.44 -11.91 -4.34
CA LEU A 179 -6.13 -13.08 -3.55
C LEU A 179 -5.19 -14.03 -4.30
N ASP A 180 -5.49 -14.34 -5.56
CA ASP A 180 -4.65 -15.23 -6.37
C ASP A 180 -3.22 -14.71 -6.47
N ARG A 181 -3.05 -13.43 -6.82
CA ARG A 181 -1.75 -12.79 -6.99
C ARG A 181 -0.96 -12.73 -5.67
N TYR A 182 -1.60 -12.26 -4.60
CA TYR A 182 -0.90 -12.06 -3.33
C TYR A 182 -0.56 -13.38 -2.63
N THR A 183 -1.41 -14.40 -2.73
CA THR A 183 -1.08 -15.73 -2.16
C THR A 183 0.03 -16.43 -2.92
N ARG A 184 0.21 -16.11 -4.21
CA ARG A 184 1.35 -16.58 -5.00
C ARG A 184 2.66 -15.97 -4.49
N TYR A 185 2.70 -14.66 -4.37
CA TYR A 185 3.87 -13.97 -3.82
C TYR A 185 4.20 -14.41 -2.40
N GLU A 186 3.19 -14.64 -1.56
CA GLU A 186 3.39 -15.13 -0.20
C GLU A 186 4.02 -16.52 -0.19
N ALA A 187 3.55 -17.44 -1.06
CA ALA A 187 4.10 -18.78 -1.18
C ALA A 187 5.59 -18.74 -1.62
N ASP A 188 5.92 -17.89 -2.60
CA ASP A 188 7.30 -17.69 -3.05
C ASP A 188 8.18 -17.13 -1.93
N GLU A 189 7.68 -16.17 -1.16
CA GLU A 189 8.40 -15.59 -0.02
C GLU A 189 8.62 -16.62 1.10
N LEU A 190 7.62 -17.42 1.41
CA LEU A 190 7.74 -18.52 2.38
C LEU A 190 8.83 -19.51 1.96
N ARG A 191 8.86 -19.89 0.67
CA ARG A 191 9.89 -20.78 0.11
C ARG A 191 11.29 -20.16 0.21
N LYS A 192 11.45 -18.87 -0.18
CA LYS A 192 12.73 -18.15 -0.08
C LYS A 192 13.25 -18.08 1.36
N ARG A 193 12.35 -18.02 2.34
CA ARG A 193 12.67 -18.01 3.77
C ARG A 193 12.95 -19.40 4.35
N GLY A 194 12.95 -20.45 3.52
CA GLY A 194 13.15 -21.83 3.96
C GLY A 194 12.00 -22.41 4.78
N ILE A 195 10.81 -21.85 4.65
CA ILE A 195 9.61 -22.34 5.32
C ILE A 195 8.97 -23.40 4.42
N HIS A 196 9.01 -24.66 4.87
CA HIS A 196 8.45 -25.78 4.13
C HIS A 196 6.98 -26.01 4.44
N PHE A 197 6.28 -26.58 3.45
CA PHE A 197 4.88 -27.00 3.57
C PHE A 197 4.67 -28.01 4.70
N ARG A 198 3.54 -27.90 5.39
CA ARG A 198 3.09 -28.86 6.40
C ARG A 198 1.57 -28.98 6.38
N TRP A 199 1.03 -30.18 6.35
CA TRP A 199 -0.41 -30.44 6.40
C TRP A 199 -1.10 -29.78 7.61
N SER A 200 -0.45 -29.76 8.75
CA SER A 200 -0.98 -29.08 9.94
C SER A 200 -1.19 -27.58 9.73
N ARG A 201 -0.29 -26.92 8.99
CA ARG A 201 -0.44 -25.50 8.65
C ARG A 201 -1.59 -25.27 7.67
N LEU A 202 -1.73 -26.12 6.65
CA LEU A 202 -2.82 -26.00 5.68
C LEU A 202 -4.21 -26.17 6.33
N VAL A 203 -4.36 -27.15 7.24
CA VAL A 203 -5.66 -27.49 7.81
C VAL A 203 -6.00 -26.62 9.03
N VAL A 204 -5.03 -26.39 9.91
CA VAL A 204 -5.27 -25.70 11.19
C VAL A 204 -4.96 -24.20 11.10
N GLY A 205 -3.94 -23.83 10.30
CA GLY A 205 -3.48 -22.44 10.15
C GLY A 205 -4.60 -21.42 9.86
N PRO A 206 -5.44 -21.66 8.82
CA PRO A 206 -6.53 -20.75 8.45
C PRO A 206 -7.50 -20.46 9.59
N TRP A 207 -7.85 -21.47 10.38
CA TRP A 207 -8.71 -21.33 11.55
C TRP A 207 -8.05 -20.55 12.67
N LEU A 208 -6.76 -20.78 12.91
CA LEU A 208 -5.99 -20.01 13.90
C LEU A 208 -5.87 -18.55 13.49
N VAL A 209 -5.61 -18.27 12.23
CA VAL A 209 -5.58 -16.89 11.70
C VAL A 209 -6.93 -16.22 11.86
N PHE A 210 -8.02 -16.90 11.47
CA PHE A 210 -9.38 -16.38 11.65
C PHE A 210 -9.68 -16.09 13.13
N LEU A 211 -9.50 -17.07 14.02
CA LEU A 211 -9.81 -16.93 15.46
C LEU A 211 -8.93 -15.86 16.11
N HIS A 212 -7.64 -15.81 15.79
CA HIS A 212 -6.75 -14.78 16.30
C HIS A 212 -7.24 -13.38 15.92
N ARG A 213 -7.58 -13.15 14.64
CA ARG A 213 -8.04 -11.85 14.18
C ARG A 213 -9.46 -11.51 14.65
N TYR A 214 -10.36 -12.48 14.64
CA TYR A 214 -11.77 -12.26 14.97
C TYR A 214 -11.99 -12.11 16.48
N VAL A 215 -11.39 -13.00 17.28
CA VAL A 215 -11.57 -13.01 18.73
C VAL A 215 -10.49 -12.18 19.42
N TRP A 216 -9.22 -12.53 19.24
CA TRP A 216 -8.11 -11.92 19.98
C TRP A 216 -7.87 -10.45 19.60
N LEU A 217 -7.86 -10.16 18.30
CA LEU A 217 -7.75 -8.79 17.78
C LEU A 217 -9.12 -8.11 17.62
N LYS A 218 -10.16 -8.66 18.27
CA LYS A 218 -11.51 -8.08 18.41
C LYS A 218 -12.18 -7.74 17.06
N GLY A 219 -11.90 -8.47 16.00
CA GLY A 219 -12.53 -8.26 14.69
C GLY A 219 -14.05 -8.29 14.73
N PHE A 220 -14.66 -9.01 15.70
CA PHE A 220 -16.10 -9.06 15.92
C PHE A 220 -16.72 -7.70 16.24
N VAL A 221 -15.95 -6.76 16.80
CA VAL A 221 -16.42 -5.39 17.12
C VAL A 221 -16.82 -4.61 15.86
N ASP A 222 -16.15 -4.90 14.73
CA ASP A 222 -16.49 -4.31 13.45
C ASP A 222 -17.69 -4.99 12.74
N GLY A 223 -18.39 -5.88 13.47
CA GLY A 223 -19.60 -6.56 13.02
C GLY A 223 -19.35 -7.52 11.86
N TRP A 224 -20.32 -7.65 10.94
CA TRP A 224 -20.23 -8.58 9.82
C TRP A 224 -19.06 -8.27 8.86
N ARG A 225 -18.65 -6.99 8.77
CA ARG A 225 -17.46 -6.61 7.98
C ARG A 225 -16.17 -7.18 8.58
N GLY A 226 -16.07 -7.14 9.92
CA GLY A 226 -14.99 -7.78 10.65
C GLY A 226 -14.95 -9.29 10.44
N PHE A 227 -16.13 -9.95 10.45
CA PHE A 227 -16.24 -11.36 10.13
C PHE A 227 -15.74 -11.68 8.73
N ILE A 228 -16.21 -10.94 7.71
CA ILE A 228 -15.76 -11.11 6.32
C ILE A 228 -14.24 -10.90 6.18
N LEU A 229 -13.71 -9.84 6.78
CA LEU A 229 -12.28 -9.54 6.73
C LEU A 229 -11.44 -10.63 7.40
N CYS A 230 -11.83 -11.09 8.58
CA CYS A 230 -11.11 -12.16 9.27
C CYS A 230 -11.19 -13.49 8.53
N SER A 231 -12.33 -13.80 7.92
CA SER A 231 -12.50 -14.97 7.04
C SER A 231 -11.60 -14.86 5.81
N TYR A 232 -11.52 -13.68 5.19
CA TYR A 232 -10.60 -13.43 4.08
C TYR A 232 -9.14 -13.73 4.46
N PHE A 233 -8.68 -13.31 5.63
CA PHE A 233 -7.32 -13.62 6.08
C PHE A 233 -7.09 -15.10 6.33
N GLY A 234 -8.08 -15.83 6.83
CA GLY A 234 -8.01 -17.30 6.94
C GLY A 234 -7.91 -17.96 5.57
N ILE A 235 -8.74 -17.53 4.61
CA ILE A 235 -8.72 -18.02 3.23
C ILE A 235 -7.38 -17.68 2.54
N TYR A 236 -6.85 -16.50 2.79
CA TYR A 236 -5.54 -16.08 2.30
C TYR A 236 -4.43 -17.02 2.80
N ASP A 237 -4.40 -17.33 4.10
CA ASP A 237 -3.44 -18.27 4.67
C ASP A 237 -3.57 -19.65 4.05
N PHE A 238 -4.80 -20.15 3.89
CA PHE A 238 -5.07 -21.44 3.23
C PHE A 238 -4.47 -21.51 1.82
N PHE A 239 -4.76 -20.53 0.97
CA PHE A 239 -4.26 -20.53 -0.40
C PHE A 239 -2.74 -20.29 -0.47
N SER A 240 -2.16 -19.53 0.45
CA SER A 240 -0.70 -19.37 0.53
C SER A 240 -0.02 -20.70 0.85
N GLN A 241 -0.57 -21.48 1.79
CA GLN A 241 -0.03 -22.80 2.11
C GLN A 241 -0.28 -23.84 1.00
N ALA A 242 -1.45 -23.80 0.34
CA ALA A 242 -1.75 -24.67 -0.79
C ALA A 242 -0.79 -24.43 -1.96
N LYS A 243 -0.52 -23.16 -2.29
CA LYS A 243 0.43 -22.79 -3.34
C LYS A 243 1.88 -23.11 -2.97
N LEU A 244 2.25 -23.02 -1.70
CA LEU A 244 3.56 -23.49 -1.23
C LEU A 244 3.71 -25.01 -1.45
N TRP A 245 2.65 -25.78 -1.22
CA TRP A 245 2.61 -27.20 -1.53
C TRP A 245 2.78 -27.48 -3.03
N GLU A 246 2.07 -26.72 -3.90
CA GLU A 246 2.22 -26.86 -5.35
C GLU A 246 3.67 -26.60 -5.81
N LEU A 247 4.32 -25.57 -5.26
CA LEU A 247 5.71 -25.23 -5.58
C LEU A 247 6.70 -26.31 -5.15
N GLU A 248 6.47 -26.95 -4.00
CA GLU A 248 7.39 -27.96 -3.45
C GLU A 248 7.17 -29.35 -4.04
N GLU A 249 5.91 -29.79 -4.17
CA GLU A 249 5.58 -31.17 -4.56
C GLU A 249 5.43 -31.34 -6.08
N LEU A 250 4.89 -30.33 -6.78
CA LEU A 250 4.62 -30.44 -8.21
C LEU A 250 5.68 -29.73 -9.06
N GLY A 251 6.60 -28.97 -8.44
CA GLY A 251 7.64 -28.21 -9.15
C GLY A 251 7.07 -27.18 -10.14
N LEU A 252 5.81 -26.80 -9.96
CA LEU A 252 5.12 -25.84 -10.82
C LEU A 252 5.65 -24.42 -10.51
N GLU A 253 6.68 -23.99 -11.24
CA GLU A 253 7.05 -22.58 -11.26
C GLU A 253 5.87 -21.77 -11.80
N GLN A 254 5.33 -20.92 -10.96
CA GLN A 254 4.19 -20.09 -11.34
C GLN A 254 4.70 -18.97 -12.26
N SER A 255 4.34 -19.08 -13.55
CA SER A 255 4.71 -18.09 -14.56
C SER A 255 4.26 -16.68 -14.12
N PRO A 256 5.14 -15.67 -14.17
CA PRO A 256 4.75 -14.29 -13.98
C PRO A 256 3.81 -13.89 -15.11
N ARG A 257 2.63 -13.37 -14.78
CA ARG A 257 1.77 -12.62 -15.68
C ARG A 257 1.63 -11.20 -15.18
#